data_7203c250201c32a4f271c725a2632c09
#
_entry.id   7203c250201c32a4f271c725a2632c09
#
_cell.length_a   1.000
_cell.length_b   1.000
_cell.length_c   1.000
_cell.angle_alpha   90.00
_cell.angle_beta   90.00
_cell.angle_gamma   90.00
#
_symmetry.space_group_name_H-M   'P 1'
#
loop_
_entity.id
_entity.type
_entity.pdbx_description
1 polymer ?
#
loop_
_entity_poly.entity_id
_entity_poly.type
_entity_poly.pdbx_seq_one_letter_code
_entity_poly.pdbx_strand_id
1 'polypeptide(L)'
;MIIDHTHPEYLKLWDALGADRYNGAWYYSQEIVRNIIPRVNTRRNWVTVNIPGRAADDAVVFVHNNLHPELYSWLKRYNNLVLVCGTVETAERMSYLAPTIYLPLSVDTREVLKYTAPKTRDAAFAGRLSKARRAKLPEGVDTIAGLERPDFLRTMAKYRKIYAVGRAAIEAKVLGCEVLPYDPRFPDPDIWQIYDNEEAAEILQRALNEHDGSA
;
A
#
# COMPACT_ATOMS: atom_id res chain seq x y z
N MET A 1 17.16 -6.71 -10.68
CA MET A 1 15.91 -6.69 -11.51
C MET A 1 14.78 -6.11 -10.69
N ILE A 2 13.87 -5.38 -11.35
CA ILE A 2 12.67 -4.82 -10.70
C ILE A 2 11.44 -5.31 -11.48
N ILE A 3 10.46 -5.90 -10.79
CA ILE A 3 9.11 -6.21 -11.29
C ILE A 3 8.15 -5.23 -10.62
N ASP A 4 7.63 -4.25 -11.36
CA ASP A 4 6.86 -3.15 -10.83
C ASP A 4 5.56 -2.87 -11.59
N HIS A 5 4.91 -1.75 -11.26
CA HIS A 5 3.65 -1.30 -11.84
C HIS A 5 3.69 -1.05 -13.37
N THR A 6 4.89 -0.98 -14.00
CA THR A 6 5.06 -0.81 -15.45
C THR A 6 5.18 -2.16 -16.17
N HIS A 7 5.27 -3.27 -15.43
CA HIS A 7 5.44 -4.60 -16.02
C HIS A 7 4.25 -4.95 -16.94
N PRO A 8 4.50 -5.38 -18.21
CA PRO A 8 3.43 -5.60 -19.19
C PRO A 8 2.34 -6.59 -18.73
N GLU A 9 2.72 -7.65 -17.99
CA GLU A 9 1.74 -8.60 -17.47
C GLU A 9 0.88 -8.02 -16.35
N TYR A 10 1.43 -7.12 -15.54
CA TYR A 10 0.66 -6.40 -14.53
C TYR A 10 -0.39 -5.49 -15.18
N LEU A 11 -0.01 -4.77 -16.23
CA LEU A 11 -0.91 -3.92 -16.98
C LEU A 11 -2.04 -4.74 -17.62
N LYS A 12 -1.71 -5.87 -18.28
CA LYS A 12 -2.70 -6.78 -18.85
C LYS A 12 -3.68 -7.34 -17.81
N LEU A 13 -3.18 -7.68 -16.63
CA LEU A 13 -4.02 -8.18 -15.53
C LEU A 13 -5.08 -7.13 -15.13
N TRP A 14 -4.69 -5.87 -15.00
CA TRP A 14 -5.60 -4.79 -14.66
C TRP A 14 -6.61 -4.49 -15.78
N ASP A 15 -6.17 -4.51 -17.03
CA ASP A 15 -7.05 -4.33 -18.19
C ASP A 15 -8.10 -5.45 -18.26
N ALA A 16 -7.69 -6.69 -18.06
CA ALA A 16 -8.59 -7.86 -18.07
C ALA A 16 -9.62 -7.83 -16.93
N LEU A 17 -9.27 -7.25 -15.77
CA LEU A 17 -10.18 -7.12 -14.63
C LEU A 17 -11.13 -5.92 -14.77
N GLY A 18 -10.99 -5.09 -15.82
CA GLY A 18 -11.74 -3.84 -15.96
C GLY A 18 -11.58 -2.94 -14.73
N ALA A 19 -10.48 -3.11 -14.00
CA ALA A 19 -10.26 -2.48 -12.73
C ALA A 19 -9.64 -1.10 -12.91
N ASP A 20 -10.00 -0.21 -11.99
CA ASP A 20 -9.39 1.11 -11.88
C ASP A 20 -7.86 0.98 -11.73
N ARG A 21 -7.11 1.45 -12.74
CA ARG A 21 -5.64 1.48 -12.73
C ARG A 21 -5.11 2.34 -11.59
N TYR A 22 -5.87 3.33 -11.17
CA TYR A 22 -5.51 4.28 -10.11
C TYR A 22 -5.85 3.72 -8.72
N ASN A 23 -5.28 2.58 -8.36
CA ASN A 23 -5.49 1.98 -7.05
C ASN A 23 -4.27 2.16 -6.13
N GLY A 24 -4.50 1.95 -4.82
CA GLY A 24 -3.46 2.13 -3.81
C GLY A 24 -2.19 1.31 -4.05
N ALA A 25 -2.31 0.09 -4.60
CA ALA A 25 -1.14 -0.76 -4.89
C ALA A 25 -0.32 -0.22 -6.06
N TRP A 26 -0.96 0.32 -7.10
CA TRP A 26 -0.29 0.99 -8.21
C TRP A 26 0.56 2.17 -7.73
N TYR A 27 -0.05 3.08 -6.98
CA TYR A 27 0.66 4.26 -6.47
C TYR A 27 1.74 3.88 -5.45
N TYR A 28 1.48 2.88 -4.61
CA TYR A 28 2.49 2.42 -3.65
C TYR A 28 3.69 1.80 -4.37
N SER A 29 3.48 1.00 -5.42
CA SER A 29 4.59 0.50 -6.24
C SER A 29 5.42 1.63 -6.85
N GLN A 30 4.79 2.70 -7.34
CA GLN A 30 5.51 3.88 -7.83
C GLN A 30 6.37 4.53 -6.75
N GLU A 31 5.83 4.71 -5.55
CA GLU A 31 6.58 5.32 -4.45
C GLU A 31 7.71 4.42 -3.95
N ILE A 32 7.48 3.10 -3.87
CA ILE A 32 8.55 2.14 -3.55
C ILE A 32 9.72 2.29 -4.54
N VAL A 33 9.42 2.29 -5.83
CA VAL A 33 10.46 2.38 -6.88
C VAL A 33 11.18 3.73 -6.87
N ARG A 34 10.46 4.82 -6.65
CA ARG A 34 11.03 6.18 -6.71
C ARG A 34 11.72 6.61 -5.41
N ASN A 35 11.16 6.22 -4.28
CA ASN A 35 11.52 6.82 -2.99
C ASN A 35 12.12 5.84 -1.98
N ILE A 36 11.82 4.54 -2.06
CA ILE A 36 12.29 3.54 -1.10
C ILE A 36 13.51 2.80 -1.67
N ILE A 37 13.37 2.13 -2.82
CA ILE A 37 14.43 1.32 -3.42
C ILE A 37 15.76 2.09 -3.57
N PRO A 38 15.79 3.35 -4.05
CA PRO A 38 17.06 4.07 -4.22
C PRO A 38 17.82 4.37 -2.91
N ARG A 39 17.13 4.25 -1.76
CA ARG A 39 17.69 4.48 -0.42
C ARG A 39 18.11 3.19 0.29
N VAL A 40 17.77 2.03 -0.28
CA VAL A 40 18.07 0.72 0.32
C VAL A 40 19.23 0.07 -0.43
N ASN A 41 20.33 -0.17 0.28
CA ASN A 41 21.50 -0.85 -0.28
C ASN A 41 21.37 -2.37 -0.14
N THR A 42 20.97 -3.03 -1.21
CA THR A 42 20.87 -4.51 -1.28
C THR A 42 21.16 -4.99 -2.70
N ARG A 43 21.65 -6.23 -2.82
CA ARG A 43 21.84 -6.91 -4.11
C ARG A 43 20.61 -7.68 -4.56
N ARG A 44 19.56 -7.72 -3.72
CA ARG A 44 18.33 -8.47 -3.99
C ARG A 44 17.55 -7.87 -5.15
N ASN A 45 16.82 -8.73 -5.84
CA ASN A 45 15.80 -8.32 -6.80
C ASN A 45 14.61 -7.68 -6.07
N TRP A 46 13.79 -6.91 -6.79
CA TRP A 46 12.63 -6.24 -6.24
C TRP A 46 11.35 -6.63 -6.95
N VAL A 47 10.32 -6.98 -6.18
CA VAL A 47 8.98 -7.27 -6.68
C VAL A 47 8.00 -6.37 -5.92
N THR A 48 7.57 -5.30 -6.57
CA THR A 48 6.72 -4.26 -5.95
C THR A 48 5.26 -4.36 -6.34
N VAL A 49 4.90 -5.33 -7.18
CA VAL A 49 3.52 -5.66 -7.57
C VAL A 49 3.32 -7.17 -7.55
N ASN A 50 2.09 -7.60 -7.32
CA ASN A 50 1.77 -9.02 -7.24
C ASN A 50 1.18 -9.49 -8.57
N ILE A 51 1.99 -10.21 -9.33
CA ILE A 51 1.61 -10.88 -10.57
C ILE A 51 1.68 -12.39 -10.30
N PRO A 52 0.56 -13.14 -10.36
CA PRO A 52 0.58 -14.56 -10.10
C PRO A 52 1.63 -15.32 -10.94
N GLY A 53 2.49 -16.07 -10.27
CA GLY A 53 3.56 -16.83 -10.91
C GLY A 53 4.79 -16.03 -11.34
N ARG A 54 4.89 -14.74 -11.03
CA ARG A 54 6.01 -13.88 -11.37
C ARG A 54 6.73 -13.32 -10.14
N ALA A 55 7.94 -13.79 -9.90
CA ALA A 55 8.93 -13.22 -9.00
C ALA A 55 10.34 -13.48 -9.55
N ALA A 56 11.34 -13.41 -8.72
CA ALA A 56 12.72 -13.80 -9.00
C ALA A 56 13.30 -14.44 -7.74
N ASP A 57 14.32 -15.27 -7.91
CA ASP A 57 15.16 -15.69 -6.79
C ASP A 57 15.87 -14.46 -6.17
N ASP A 58 16.31 -14.58 -4.93
CA ASP A 58 16.97 -13.51 -4.19
C ASP A 58 16.18 -12.19 -4.22
N ALA A 59 14.88 -12.23 -3.97
CA ALA A 59 14.02 -11.06 -4.11
C ALA A 59 13.41 -10.58 -2.78
N VAL A 60 13.24 -9.25 -2.70
CA VAL A 60 12.35 -8.57 -1.75
C VAL A 60 11.00 -8.40 -2.43
N VAL A 61 9.95 -8.99 -1.87
CA VAL A 61 8.60 -9.03 -2.45
C VAL A 61 7.63 -8.25 -1.57
N PHE A 62 7.07 -7.17 -2.08
CA PHE A 62 6.02 -6.40 -1.39
C PHE A 62 4.65 -7.07 -1.55
N VAL A 63 4.02 -7.41 -0.44
CA VAL A 63 2.72 -8.08 -0.40
C VAL A 63 1.61 -7.04 -0.21
N HIS A 64 0.79 -6.83 -1.24
CA HIS A 64 -0.29 -5.82 -1.24
C HIS A 64 -1.66 -6.37 -0.87
N ASN A 65 -1.84 -7.68 -0.86
CA ASN A 65 -3.11 -8.32 -0.53
C ASN A 65 -2.91 -9.33 0.60
N ASN A 66 -3.49 -9.03 1.74
CA ASN A 66 -3.33 -9.82 2.97
C ASN A 66 -4.46 -10.83 3.22
N LEU A 67 -5.44 -10.93 2.32
CA LEU A 67 -6.67 -11.66 2.64
C LEU A 67 -6.59 -13.15 2.43
N HIS A 68 -5.77 -13.57 1.49
CA HIS A 68 -5.70 -14.95 1.04
C HIS A 68 -4.23 -15.31 0.77
N PRO A 69 -3.47 -15.68 1.83
CA PRO A 69 -2.07 -16.08 1.68
C PRO A 69 -1.84 -17.18 0.64
N GLU A 70 -2.84 -18.07 0.48
CA GLU A 70 -2.82 -19.16 -0.50
C GLU A 70 -2.66 -18.66 -1.94
N LEU A 71 -3.12 -17.44 -2.25
CA LEU A 71 -2.91 -16.82 -3.56
C LEU A 71 -1.44 -16.54 -3.87
N TYR A 72 -0.60 -16.58 -2.84
CA TYR A 72 0.85 -16.38 -2.94
C TYR A 72 1.64 -17.68 -2.86
N SER A 73 0.98 -18.85 -2.82
CA SER A 73 1.64 -20.17 -2.71
C SER A 73 2.65 -20.43 -3.82
N TRP A 74 2.49 -19.78 -4.97
CA TRP A 74 3.40 -19.83 -6.10
C TRP A 74 4.79 -19.24 -5.79
N LEU A 75 4.92 -18.39 -4.75
CA LEU A 75 6.21 -17.85 -4.28
C LEU A 75 7.15 -18.95 -3.80
N LYS A 76 6.63 -20.10 -3.34
CA LYS A 76 7.43 -21.26 -2.92
C LYS A 76 8.30 -21.85 -4.04
N ARG A 77 8.12 -21.43 -5.28
CA ARG A 77 8.94 -21.85 -6.44
C ARG A 77 10.25 -21.09 -6.54
N TYR A 78 10.40 -20.01 -5.77
CA TYR A 78 11.55 -19.12 -5.82
C TYR A 78 12.36 -19.26 -4.52
N ASN A 79 13.68 -19.11 -4.65
CA ASN A 79 14.59 -19.26 -3.54
C ASN A 79 14.94 -17.91 -2.92
N ASN A 80 15.29 -17.93 -1.63
CA ASN A 80 15.84 -16.79 -0.90
C ASN A 80 14.98 -15.52 -0.99
N LEU A 81 13.67 -15.67 -0.80
CA LEU A 81 12.74 -14.55 -0.77
C LEU A 81 12.67 -13.92 0.61
N VAL A 82 12.43 -12.60 0.65
CA VAL A 82 11.99 -11.85 1.84
C VAL A 82 10.69 -11.15 1.49
N LEU A 83 9.64 -11.39 2.26
CA LEU A 83 8.33 -10.77 2.05
C LEU A 83 8.21 -9.51 2.90
N VAL A 84 7.78 -8.41 2.29
CA VAL A 84 7.52 -7.14 2.97
C VAL A 84 6.02 -6.94 3.08
N CYS A 85 5.52 -6.83 4.31
CA CYS A 85 4.11 -6.78 4.63
C CYS A 85 3.75 -5.49 5.35
N GLY A 86 2.66 -4.83 4.94
CA GLY A 86 2.23 -3.53 5.46
C GLY A 86 1.47 -3.57 6.79
N THR A 87 1.20 -4.74 7.35
CA THR A 87 0.61 -4.95 8.69
C THR A 87 1.25 -6.15 9.36
N VAL A 88 1.29 -6.13 10.69
CA VAL A 88 1.81 -7.25 11.50
C VAL A 88 1.04 -8.54 11.20
N GLU A 89 -0.30 -8.46 11.15
CA GLU A 89 -1.15 -9.61 10.83
C GLU A 89 -0.81 -10.22 9.45
N THR A 90 -0.52 -9.39 8.45
CA THR A 90 -0.11 -9.89 7.14
C THR A 90 1.26 -10.58 7.22
N ALA A 91 2.21 -10.00 7.94
CA ALA A 91 3.53 -10.60 8.13
C ALA A 91 3.44 -11.97 8.79
N GLU A 92 2.67 -12.09 9.86
CA GLU A 92 2.43 -13.37 10.55
C GLU A 92 1.81 -14.41 9.61
N ARG A 93 0.77 -14.03 8.86
CA ARG A 93 0.11 -14.93 7.91
C ARG A 93 1.00 -15.37 6.76
N MET A 94 1.92 -14.52 6.31
CA MET A 94 2.80 -14.82 5.18
C MET A 94 4.08 -15.56 5.58
N SER A 95 4.41 -15.62 6.86
CA SER A 95 5.68 -16.20 7.37
C SER A 95 5.88 -17.68 7.02
N TYR A 96 4.79 -18.42 6.73
CA TYR A 96 4.89 -19.80 6.28
C TYR A 96 5.38 -19.97 4.82
N LEU A 97 5.39 -18.88 4.05
CA LEU A 97 5.85 -18.88 2.66
C LEU A 97 7.33 -18.57 2.54
N ALA A 98 7.78 -17.56 3.28
CA ALA A 98 9.18 -17.11 3.35
C ALA A 98 9.36 -16.18 4.56
N PRO A 99 10.60 -15.85 4.98
CA PRO A 99 10.86 -14.83 5.98
C PRO A 99 10.14 -13.52 5.66
N THR A 100 9.56 -12.89 6.68
CA THR A 100 8.75 -11.68 6.52
C THR A 100 9.32 -10.50 7.29
N ILE A 101 9.22 -9.32 6.69
CA ILE A 101 9.49 -8.03 7.32
C ILE A 101 8.16 -7.28 7.44
N TYR A 102 7.81 -6.84 8.64
CA TYR A 102 6.78 -5.84 8.81
C TYR A 102 7.38 -4.47 8.44
N LEU A 103 6.81 -3.85 7.42
CA LEU A 103 7.13 -2.49 7.01
C LEU A 103 5.83 -1.69 7.01
N PRO A 104 5.66 -0.70 7.90
CA PRO A 104 4.49 0.16 7.87
C PRO A 104 4.28 0.79 6.49
N LEU A 105 3.04 0.91 6.06
CA LEU A 105 2.74 1.63 4.83
C LEU A 105 3.16 3.09 4.98
N SER A 106 3.83 3.61 3.96
CA SER A 106 4.35 4.98 3.94
C SER A 106 3.78 5.79 2.78
N VAL A 107 3.95 7.10 2.86
CA VAL A 107 3.58 8.06 1.84
C VAL A 107 4.66 9.13 1.74
N ASP A 108 4.76 9.80 0.59
CA ASP A 108 5.53 11.03 0.48
C ASP A 108 4.74 12.17 1.17
N THR A 109 5.05 12.40 2.45
CA THR A 109 4.34 13.38 3.27
C THR A 109 4.48 14.79 2.71
N ARG A 110 5.63 15.15 2.15
CA ARG A 110 5.88 16.47 1.54
C ARG A 110 5.01 16.67 0.32
N GLU A 111 4.86 15.64 -0.51
CA GLU A 111 3.98 15.69 -1.68
C GLU A 111 2.52 15.81 -1.27
N VAL A 112 2.06 15.02 -0.30
CA VAL A 112 0.67 15.04 0.18
C VAL A 112 0.31 16.40 0.79
N LEU A 113 1.20 17.01 1.57
CA LEU A 113 0.98 18.32 2.21
C LEU A 113 0.74 19.47 1.22
N LYS A 114 1.21 19.37 -0.03
CA LYS A 114 0.93 20.37 -1.08
C LYS A 114 -0.55 20.54 -1.38
N TYR A 115 -1.36 19.55 -1.03
CA TYR A 115 -2.81 19.53 -1.28
C TYR A 115 -3.65 19.98 -0.08
N THR A 116 -3.03 20.38 1.02
CA THR A 116 -3.75 20.88 2.22
C THR A 116 -4.71 22.01 1.85
N ALA A 117 -5.95 21.95 2.35
CA ALA A 117 -7.00 22.89 2.06
C ALA A 117 -7.93 23.09 3.27
N PRO A 118 -8.68 24.21 3.35
CA PRO A 118 -9.72 24.41 4.36
C PRO A 118 -10.78 23.31 4.29
N LYS A 119 -11.22 22.82 5.45
CA LYS A 119 -12.26 21.80 5.60
C LYS A 119 -13.64 22.39 5.35
N THR A 120 -14.18 22.23 4.16
CA THR A 120 -15.47 22.79 3.72
C THR A 120 -16.58 21.75 3.62
N ARG A 121 -16.26 20.46 3.74
CA ARG A 121 -17.19 19.33 3.64
C ARG A 121 -17.10 18.46 4.89
N ASP A 122 -18.17 17.69 5.19
CA ASP A 122 -18.23 16.90 6.41
C ASP A 122 -17.50 15.55 6.23
N ALA A 123 -18.07 14.61 5.49
CA ALA A 123 -17.54 13.25 5.44
C ALA A 123 -17.50 12.68 4.02
N ALA A 124 -16.46 11.89 3.72
CA ALA A 124 -16.38 11.11 2.50
C ALA A 124 -15.75 9.73 2.73
N PHE A 125 -16.11 8.79 1.88
CA PHE A 125 -15.37 7.56 1.67
C PHE A 125 -14.26 7.82 0.64
N ALA A 126 -13.03 7.38 0.94
CA ALA A 126 -11.89 7.47 0.05
C ALA A 126 -11.34 6.08 -0.30
N GLY A 127 -11.45 5.68 -1.58
CA GLY A 127 -11.00 4.37 -2.02
C GLY A 127 -11.59 3.92 -3.35
N ARG A 128 -11.52 2.62 -3.63
CA ARG A 128 -12.09 2.06 -4.86
C ARG A 128 -13.62 2.03 -4.80
N LEU A 129 -14.28 2.32 -5.92
CA LEU A 129 -15.73 2.29 -6.03
C LEU A 129 -16.33 0.92 -5.65
N SER A 130 -15.66 -0.17 -5.97
CA SER A 130 -16.09 -1.52 -5.58
C SER A 130 -16.07 -1.75 -4.07
N LYS A 131 -15.23 -1.05 -3.32
CA LYS A 131 -15.22 -1.07 -1.85
C LYS A 131 -16.31 -0.18 -1.29
N ALA A 132 -16.54 1.02 -1.88
CA ALA A 132 -17.62 1.91 -1.47
C ALA A 132 -18.97 1.22 -1.52
N ARG A 133 -19.25 0.46 -2.57
CA ARG A 133 -20.52 -0.30 -2.74
C ARG A 133 -20.73 -1.39 -1.69
N ARG A 134 -19.67 -1.89 -1.06
CA ARG A 134 -19.73 -2.94 -0.01
C ARG A 134 -19.66 -2.35 1.40
N ALA A 135 -19.18 -1.14 1.54
CA ALA A 135 -19.05 -0.48 2.82
C ALA A 135 -20.44 -0.08 3.34
N LYS A 136 -20.69 -0.36 4.61
CA LYS A 136 -21.88 0.15 5.30
C LYS A 136 -21.59 1.56 5.81
N LEU A 137 -21.67 2.53 4.90
CA LEU A 137 -21.43 3.94 5.23
C LEU A 137 -22.71 4.60 5.77
N PRO A 138 -22.60 5.59 6.66
CA PRO A 138 -23.73 6.42 7.05
C PRO A 138 -24.34 7.17 5.86
N GLU A 139 -25.59 7.58 5.99
CA GLU A 139 -26.24 8.44 5.01
C GLU A 139 -25.53 9.79 4.90
N GLY A 140 -25.46 10.33 3.68
CA GLY A 140 -24.82 11.63 3.42
C GLY A 140 -23.30 11.60 3.29
N VAL A 141 -22.67 10.42 3.33
CA VAL A 141 -21.23 10.30 3.07
C VAL A 141 -20.94 10.32 1.57
N ASP A 142 -20.17 11.31 1.13
CA ASP A 142 -19.71 11.42 -0.25
C ASP A 142 -18.75 10.27 -0.63
N THR A 143 -18.53 10.04 -1.93
CA THR A 143 -17.56 9.03 -2.41
C THR A 143 -16.47 9.70 -3.25
N ILE A 144 -15.21 9.50 -2.86
CA ILE A 144 -14.01 9.90 -3.59
C ILE A 144 -13.39 8.63 -4.18
N ALA A 145 -13.64 8.38 -5.47
CA ALA A 145 -13.15 7.20 -6.18
C ALA A 145 -12.96 7.49 -7.67
N GLY A 146 -12.10 6.73 -8.35
CA GLY A 146 -11.88 6.84 -9.80
C GLY A 146 -11.21 8.16 -10.24
N LEU A 147 -10.55 8.86 -9.33
CA LEU A 147 -9.81 10.09 -9.61
C LEU A 147 -8.31 9.81 -9.75
N GLU A 148 -7.64 10.58 -10.60
CA GLU A 148 -6.19 10.65 -10.60
C GLU A 148 -5.67 11.17 -9.26
N ARG A 149 -4.44 10.78 -8.89
CA ARG A 149 -3.91 11.06 -7.56
C ARG A 149 -3.96 12.55 -7.15
N PRO A 150 -3.57 13.52 -7.99
CA PRO A 150 -3.65 14.93 -7.61
C PRO A 150 -5.08 15.38 -7.27
N ASP A 151 -6.06 14.95 -8.06
CA ASP A 151 -7.47 15.29 -7.85
C ASP A 151 -8.08 14.56 -6.67
N PHE A 152 -7.67 13.30 -6.44
CA PHE A 152 -8.02 12.52 -5.27
C PHE A 152 -7.58 13.24 -3.98
N LEU A 153 -6.32 13.67 -3.90
CA LEU A 153 -5.77 14.36 -2.74
C LEU A 153 -6.42 15.75 -2.55
N ARG A 154 -6.57 16.56 -3.63
CA ARG A 154 -7.26 17.86 -3.58
C ARG A 154 -8.71 17.74 -3.09
N THR A 155 -9.39 16.68 -3.52
CA THR A 155 -10.78 16.45 -3.13
C THR A 155 -10.85 16.03 -1.69
N MET A 156 -10.03 15.05 -1.28
CA MET A 156 -9.98 14.51 0.08
C MET A 156 -9.62 15.59 1.10
N ALA A 157 -8.71 16.50 0.78
CA ALA A 157 -8.27 17.58 1.65
C ALA A 157 -9.41 18.49 2.14
N LYS A 158 -10.52 18.58 1.42
CA LYS A 158 -11.67 19.43 1.77
C LYS A 158 -12.59 18.85 2.84
N TYR A 159 -12.43 17.56 3.18
CA TYR A 159 -13.31 16.88 4.13
C TYR A 159 -12.74 16.89 5.56
N ARG A 160 -13.64 16.93 6.54
CA ARG A 160 -13.29 16.80 7.96
C ARG A 160 -13.03 15.35 8.33
N LYS A 161 -13.86 14.43 7.79
CA LYS A 161 -13.87 13.00 8.11
C LYS A 161 -13.69 12.19 6.85
N ILE A 162 -12.84 11.16 6.90
CA ILE A 162 -12.57 10.26 5.79
C ILE A 162 -12.71 8.82 6.25
N TYR A 163 -13.62 8.09 5.65
CA TYR A 163 -13.72 6.64 5.77
C TYR A 163 -12.70 6.00 4.84
N ALA A 164 -11.60 5.51 5.40
CA ALA A 164 -10.49 4.97 4.62
C ALA A 164 -9.72 3.87 5.37
N VAL A 165 -8.96 3.07 4.62
CA VAL A 165 -7.98 2.10 5.14
C VAL A 165 -6.70 2.14 4.31
N GLY A 166 -5.59 1.72 4.91
CA GLY A 166 -4.29 1.67 4.24
C GLY A 166 -3.79 3.06 3.88
N ARG A 167 -3.19 3.20 2.71
CA ARG A 167 -2.57 4.46 2.28
C ARG A 167 -3.53 5.65 2.23
N ALA A 168 -4.77 5.44 1.80
CA ALA A 168 -5.77 6.52 1.79
C ALA A 168 -6.05 7.05 3.21
N ALA A 169 -5.99 6.17 4.23
CA ALA A 169 -6.10 6.59 5.62
C ALA A 169 -4.90 7.44 6.07
N ILE A 170 -3.67 7.02 5.70
CA ILE A 170 -2.44 7.76 6.01
C ILE A 170 -2.47 9.14 5.32
N GLU A 171 -2.80 9.18 4.03
CA GLU A 171 -2.92 10.42 3.26
C GLU A 171 -3.98 11.37 3.85
N ALA A 172 -5.10 10.83 4.30
CA ALA A 172 -6.14 11.61 4.99
C ALA A 172 -5.63 12.21 6.30
N LYS A 173 -4.89 11.43 7.12
CA LYS A 173 -4.26 11.93 8.35
C LYS A 173 -3.24 13.04 8.06
N VAL A 174 -2.38 12.88 7.06
CA VAL A 174 -1.42 13.91 6.64
C VAL A 174 -2.13 15.19 6.21
N LEU A 175 -3.28 15.08 5.54
CA LEU A 175 -4.12 16.22 5.15
C LEU A 175 -4.95 16.81 6.31
N GLY A 176 -4.80 16.30 7.53
CA GLY A 176 -5.52 16.78 8.71
C GLY A 176 -7.00 16.40 8.75
N CYS A 177 -7.36 15.25 8.15
CA CYS A 177 -8.70 14.69 8.26
C CYS A 177 -8.77 13.71 9.46
N GLU A 178 -9.92 13.65 10.12
CA GLU A 178 -10.27 12.55 11.02
C GLU A 178 -10.49 11.27 10.17
N VAL A 179 -9.80 10.19 10.49
CA VAL A 179 -9.96 8.91 9.79
C VAL A 179 -10.90 8.01 10.54
N LEU A 180 -11.91 7.48 9.83
CA LEU A 180 -12.93 6.60 10.39
C LEU A 180 -12.85 5.21 9.75
N PRO A 181 -13.06 4.13 10.52
CA PRO A 181 -13.07 2.78 9.99
C PRO A 181 -14.36 2.52 9.19
N TYR A 182 -14.24 1.77 8.10
CA TYR A 182 -15.38 1.24 7.35
C TYR A 182 -15.25 -0.25 7.06
N ASP A 183 -14.05 -0.79 7.20
CA ASP A 183 -13.74 -2.19 6.93
C ASP A 183 -13.61 -2.94 8.27
N PRO A 184 -14.47 -3.92 8.57
CA PRO A 184 -14.45 -4.61 9.85
C PRO A 184 -13.17 -5.41 10.12
N ARG A 185 -12.31 -5.60 9.11
CA ARG A 185 -10.99 -6.21 9.27
C ARG A 185 -9.97 -5.25 9.86
N PHE A 186 -10.25 -3.95 9.78
CA PHE A 186 -9.40 -2.87 10.28
C PHE A 186 -10.27 -1.92 11.09
N PRO A 187 -10.75 -2.36 12.28
CA PRO A 187 -11.68 -1.59 13.10
C PRO A 187 -11.03 -0.38 13.76
N ASP A 188 -9.71 -0.40 13.92
CA ASP A 188 -8.95 0.66 14.55
C ASP A 188 -8.18 1.47 13.49
N PRO A 189 -8.54 2.76 13.25
CA PRO A 189 -7.82 3.61 12.31
C PRO A 189 -6.41 3.98 12.79
N ASP A 190 -6.07 3.79 14.06
CA ASP A 190 -4.75 4.15 14.60
C ASP A 190 -3.65 3.18 14.21
N ILE A 191 -3.98 2.04 13.62
CA ILE A 191 -3.00 1.18 12.94
C ILE A 191 -2.36 1.88 11.73
N TRP A 192 -3.04 2.86 11.12
CA TRP A 192 -2.53 3.64 9.99
C TRP A 192 -1.78 4.87 10.49
N GLN A 193 -0.59 4.65 11.04
CA GLN A 193 0.31 5.71 11.46
C GLN A 193 0.94 6.40 10.25
N ILE A 194 1.34 7.67 10.44
CA ILE A 194 2.04 8.42 9.39
C ILE A 194 3.50 8.01 9.42
N TYR A 195 3.95 7.41 8.33
CA TYR A 195 5.37 7.17 8.03
C TYR A 195 5.72 7.83 6.71
N ASP A 196 6.85 8.52 6.68
CA ASP A 196 7.43 8.99 5.42
C ASP A 196 8.18 7.87 4.70
N ASN A 197 8.36 8.02 3.39
CA ASN A 197 9.08 7.05 2.58
C ASN A 197 10.58 6.94 2.97
N GLU A 198 11.17 8.00 3.53
CA GLU A 198 12.55 7.98 4.04
C GLU A 198 12.64 7.09 5.29
N GLU A 199 11.74 7.26 6.25
CA GLU A 199 11.65 6.40 7.45
C GLU A 199 11.40 4.93 7.08
N ALA A 200 10.51 4.68 6.11
CA ALA A 200 10.24 3.33 5.63
C ALA A 200 11.48 2.69 4.99
N ALA A 201 12.28 3.45 4.25
CA ALA A 201 13.52 2.96 3.67
C ALA A 201 14.55 2.60 4.75
N GLU A 202 14.68 3.40 5.81
CA GLU A 202 15.59 3.12 6.93
C GLU A 202 15.18 1.86 7.71
N ILE A 203 13.86 1.69 7.97
CA ILE A 203 13.31 0.49 8.61
C ILE A 203 13.62 -0.74 7.76
N LEU A 204 13.35 -0.67 6.44
CA LEU A 204 13.59 -1.77 5.53
C LEU A 204 15.07 -2.13 5.44
N GLN A 205 15.96 -1.12 5.34
CA GLN A 205 17.40 -1.35 5.30
C GLN A 205 17.89 -2.11 6.54
N ARG A 206 17.46 -1.67 7.72
CA ARG A 206 17.83 -2.31 8.99
C ARG A 206 17.37 -3.75 9.05
N ALA A 207 16.10 -4.00 8.71
CA ALA A 207 15.53 -5.34 8.72
C ALA A 207 16.20 -6.28 7.70
N LEU A 208 16.59 -5.78 6.53
CA LEU A 208 17.34 -6.56 5.53
C LEU A 208 18.76 -6.88 6.03
N ASN A 209 19.45 -5.93 6.69
CA ASN A 209 20.77 -6.18 7.25
C ASN A 209 20.72 -7.25 8.36
N GLU A 210 19.70 -7.21 9.22
CA GLU A 210 19.48 -8.22 10.26
C GLU A 210 19.22 -9.59 9.63
N HIS A 211 18.40 -9.65 8.58
CA HIS A 211 18.10 -10.89 7.87
C HIS A 211 19.34 -11.47 7.18
N ASP A 212 20.10 -10.65 6.45
CA ASP A 212 21.26 -11.08 5.67
C ASP A 212 22.50 -11.36 6.60
N GLY A 213 22.58 -10.73 7.76
CA GLY A 213 23.62 -10.96 8.77
C GLY A 213 23.36 -12.16 9.67
N SER A 214 22.17 -12.72 9.67
CA SER A 214 21.78 -13.90 10.46
C SER A 214 21.86 -15.20 9.65
N ALA A 215 22.20 -15.12 8.39
CA ALA A 215 22.41 -16.22 7.47
C ALA A 215 23.91 -16.49 7.30
#